data_73c7f223378ad87d8f651aaaac5e156b
#
_entry.id   73c7f223378ad87d8f651aaaac5e156b
#
_cell.length_a   1.000
_cell.length_b   1.000
_cell.length_c   1.000
_cell.angle_alpha   90.00
_cell.angle_beta   90.00
_cell.angle_gamma   90.00
#
_symmetry.space_group_name_H-M   'P 1'
#
loop_
_entity.id
_entity.type
_entity.pdbx_description
1 polymer ?
#
loop_
_entity_poly.entity_id
_entity_poly.type
_entity_poly.pdbx_seq_one_letter_code
_entity_poly.pdbx_strand_id
1 'polypeptide(L)'
;MSTEDDIETDSGTAGNTPRTRTEALIHLLGDDDIDIRSEVWGHLEKLGKEALESAEAAAEASDDPEVKRQAGRFALEYHRREVFKEWLQFCRGPAPDLETGSLLIARSEYPELDPGACSRVLDEFAAALESRSETAAGVDARLASLVELLSKDAGFKGNEEGYYEADNSYLNRILETKLGIPISLSVLYLLVARRCGLPLHGVALPGHFILKFDSAETGKQAEMFLDPFHGGRLLNVRECVELLESSGESFRDELLEAVDDRVILCRMLGNLLNVYHGGSDRRRMNRVAAMLKLLQDPRD
;
A
#
# COMPACT_ATOMS: atom_id res chain seq x y z
N MET A 1 -38.15 31.33 -69.58
CA MET A 1 -37.10 30.31 -69.40
C MET A 1 -36.28 30.78 -68.24
N SER A 2 -36.60 30.30 -67.08
CA SER A 2 -36.04 30.69 -65.82
C SER A 2 -35.03 29.59 -65.43
N THR A 3 -33.80 29.95 -65.09
CA THR A 3 -32.78 29.09 -64.48
C THR A 3 -32.79 29.46 -63.02
N GLU A 4 -33.22 28.50 -62.17
CA GLU A 4 -33.10 28.53 -60.72
C GLU A 4 -31.66 28.08 -60.36
N ASP A 5 -30.96 28.96 -59.69
CA ASP A 5 -29.68 28.65 -59.03
C ASP A 5 -29.94 27.99 -57.65
N ASP A 6 -29.60 26.71 -57.53
CA ASP A 6 -29.61 26.00 -56.27
C ASP A 6 -28.41 26.46 -55.41
N ILE A 7 -28.74 27.13 -54.31
CA ILE A 7 -27.76 27.42 -53.23
C ILE A 7 -27.72 26.23 -52.31
N GLU A 8 -26.69 25.41 -52.40
CA GLU A 8 -26.33 24.42 -51.38
C GLU A 8 -25.98 25.14 -50.07
N THR A 9 -26.84 24.99 -49.10
CA THR A 9 -26.55 25.38 -47.70
C THR A 9 -25.71 24.27 -47.06
N ASP A 10 -24.41 24.52 -46.94
CA ASP A 10 -23.49 23.75 -46.11
C ASP A 10 -23.88 23.89 -44.63
N SER A 11 -24.55 22.89 -44.09
CA SER A 11 -24.93 22.80 -42.67
C SER A 11 -23.97 21.91 -41.92
N GLY A 12 -22.71 22.33 -41.84
CA GLY A 12 -21.67 21.68 -41.06
C GLY A 12 -21.29 22.42 -39.78
N THR A 13 -22.25 22.74 -38.92
CA THR A 13 -21.90 23.12 -37.54
C THR A 13 -22.06 21.92 -36.62
N ALA A 14 -20.95 21.20 -36.43
CA ALA A 14 -20.79 20.27 -35.30
C ALA A 14 -21.16 21.01 -34.02
N GLY A 15 -22.14 20.50 -33.29
CA GLY A 15 -22.73 21.10 -32.12
C GLY A 15 -21.69 21.41 -31.03
N ASN A 16 -21.39 22.67 -30.86
CA ASN A 16 -20.62 23.17 -29.73
C ASN A 16 -21.58 23.26 -28.53
N THR A 17 -21.77 22.14 -27.83
CA THR A 17 -22.45 22.13 -26.54
C THR A 17 -21.64 23.04 -25.60
N PRO A 18 -22.27 24.02 -24.92
CA PRO A 18 -21.54 24.90 -24.02
C PRO A 18 -20.85 24.04 -22.92
N ARG A 19 -19.52 24.03 -22.94
CA ARG A 19 -18.73 23.37 -21.89
C ARG A 19 -19.03 24.03 -20.55
N THR A 20 -19.20 23.24 -19.52
CA THR A 20 -19.24 23.78 -18.14
C THR A 20 -17.94 24.53 -17.84
N ARG A 21 -17.99 25.44 -16.85
CA ARG A 21 -16.77 26.18 -16.44
C ARG A 21 -15.63 25.22 -16.08
N THR A 22 -15.97 24.10 -15.41
CA THR A 22 -15.00 23.09 -14.98
C THR A 22 -14.41 22.34 -16.17
N GLU A 23 -15.21 21.96 -17.17
CA GLU A 23 -14.73 21.35 -18.41
C GLU A 23 -13.80 22.27 -19.20
N ALA A 24 -14.10 23.58 -19.23
CA ALA A 24 -13.22 24.56 -19.87
C ALA A 24 -11.87 24.66 -19.17
N LEU A 25 -11.85 24.64 -17.82
CA LEU A 25 -10.60 24.62 -17.04
C LEU A 25 -9.82 23.32 -17.29
N ILE A 26 -10.49 22.17 -17.31
CA ILE A 26 -9.82 20.88 -17.62
C ILE A 26 -9.17 20.91 -19.00
N HIS A 27 -9.83 21.50 -20.01
CA HIS A 27 -9.24 21.63 -21.33
C HIS A 27 -7.98 22.51 -21.34
N LEU A 28 -7.95 23.58 -20.53
CA LEU A 28 -6.78 24.46 -20.38
C LEU A 28 -5.60 23.79 -19.63
N LEU A 29 -5.78 22.62 -19.01
CA LEU A 29 -4.66 21.83 -18.52
C LEU A 29 -3.74 21.33 -19.64
N GLY A 30 -4.25 21.26 -20.89
CA GLY A 30 -3.46 20.91 -22.08
C GLY A 30 -2.74 22.10 -22.72
N ASP A 31 -2.87 23.32 -22.20
CA ASP A 31 -2.20 24.50 -22.74
C ASP A 31 -0.66 24.36 -22.74
N ASP A 32 0.01 24.90 -23.76
CA ASP A 32 1.47 24.84 -23.86
C ASP A 32 2.15 25.71 -22.81
N ASP A 33 1.48 26.79 -22.34
CA ASP A 33 2.00 27.72 -21.35
C ASP A 33 1.91 27.10 -19.93
N ILE A 34 3.08 26.98 -19.28
CA ILE A 34 3.20 26.42 -17.94
C ILE A 34 2.52 27.28 -16.86
N ASP A 35 2.50 28.60 -17.06
CA ASP A 35 1.90 29.54 -16.11
C ASP A 35 0.38 29.42 -16.15
N ILE A 36 -0.20 29.29 -17.35
CA ILE A 36 -1.63 29.02 -17.54
C ILE A 36 -2.02 27.70 -16.87
N ARG A 37 -1.26 26.63 -17.15
CA ARG A 37 -1.53 25.32 -16.50
C ARG A 37 -1.46 25.40 -14.98
N SER A 38 -0.50 26.14 -14.43
CA SER A 38 -0.34 26.28 -12.98
C SER A 38 -1.49 27.05 -12.34
N GLU A 39 -1.97 28.12 -12.98
CA GLU A 39 -3.13 28.89 -12.52
C GLU A 39 -4.42 28.05 -12.58
N VAL A 40 -4.64 27.35 -13.69
CA VAL A 40 -5.77 26.43 -13.88
C VAL A 40 -5.75 25.34 -12.82
N TRP A 41 -4.61 24.75 -12.55
CA TRP A 41 -4.46 23.74 -11.50
C TRP A 41 -4.93 24.26 -10.14
N GLY A 42 -4.50 25.48 -9.76
CA GLY A 42 -4.92 26.13 -8.51
C GLY A 42 -6.42 26.43 -8.44
N HIS A 43 -7.08 26.68 -9.59
CA HIS A 43 -8.54 26.83 -9.65
C HIS A 43 -9.26 25.49 -9.49
N LEU A 44 -8.80 24.44 -10.17
CA LEU A 44 -9.36 23.09 -10.05
C LEU A 44 -9.24 22.53 -8.63
N GLU A 45 -8.14 22.81 -7.95
CA GLU A 45 -7.98 22.43 -6.55
C GLU A 45 -9.06 23.05 -5.64
N LYS A 46 -9.46 24.28 -5.89
CA LYS A 46 -10.53 24.96 -5.13
C LYS A 46 -11.93 24.41 -5.42
N LEU A 47 -12.16 23.88 -6.62
CA LEU A 47 -13.43 23.23 -7.01
C LEU A 47 -13.57 21.84 -6.39
N GLY A 48 -12.46 21.21 -5.98
CA GLY A 48 -12.48 19.96 -5.22
C GLY A 48 -13.08 18.79 -6.02
N LYS A 49 -14.12 18.16 -5.48
CA LYS A 49 -14.71 16.94 -6.05
C LYS A 49 -15.31 17.14 -7.46
N GLU A 50 -15.89 18.29 -7.74
CA GLU A 50 -16.41 18.61 -9.08
C GLU A 50 -15.30 18.58 -10.15
N ALA A 51 -14.12 19.15 -9.79
CA ALA A 51 -12.95 19.12 -10.68
C ALA A 51 -12.41 17.70 -10.85
N LEU A 52 -12.45 16.86 -9.80
CA LEU A 52 -12.04 15.47 -9.88
C LEU A 52 -12.88 14.70 -10.89
N GLU A 53 -14.21 14.74 -10.77
CA GLU A 53 -15.13 14.03 -11.66
C GLU A 53 -14.93 14.44 -13.13
N SER A 54 -14.73 15.75 -13.38
CA SER A 54 -14.44 16.26 -14.72
C SER A 54 -13.06 15.85 -15.24
N ALA A 55 -12.07 15.78 -14.35
CA ALA A 55 -10.71 15.36 -14.71
C ALA A 55 -10.64 13.87 -15.02
N GLU A 56 -11.33 13.03 -14.26
CA GLU A 56 -11.43 11.59 -14.53
C GLU A 56 -12.09 11.32 -15.88
N ALA A 57 -13.22 11.99 -16.15
CA ALA A 57 -13.90 11.88 -17.44
C ALA A 57 -12.99 12.32 -18.60
N ALA A 58 -12.22 13.41 -18.45
CA ALA A 58 -11.30 13.89 -19.48
C ALA A 58 -10.08 12.97 -19.64
N ALA A 59 -9.59 12.37 -18.56
CA ALA A 59 -8.50 11.40 -18.61
C ALA A 59 -8.86 10.12 -19.39
N GLU A 60 -10.14 9.76 -19.40
CA GLU A 60 -10.63 8.61 -20.16
C GLU A 60 -10.97 8.98 -21.61
N ALA A 61 -11.74 10.06 -21.81
CA ALA A 61 -12.45 10.33 -23.05
C ALA A 61 -11.90 11.48 -23.90
N SER A 62 -10.89 12.26 -23.42
CA SER A 62 -10.36 13.38 -24.22
C SER A 62 -9.63 12.89 -25.48
N ASP A 63 -9.91 13.53 -26.62
CA ASP A 63 -9.18 13.32 -27.87
C ASP A 63 -7.81 14.03 -27.88
N ASP A 64 -7.61 15.01 -26.99
CA ASP A 64 -6.33 15.71 -26.82
C ASP A 64 -5.43 14.92 -25.86
N PRO A 65 -4.28 14.38 -26.34
CA PRO A 65 -3.38 13.58 -25.52
C PRO A 65 -2.79 14.34 -24.32
N GLU A 66 -2.57 15.66 -24.47
CA GLU A 66 -2.01 16.48 -23.40
C GLU A 66 -3.07 16.75 -22.30
N VAL A 67 -4.29 17.11 -22.68
CA VAL A 67 -5.41 17.21 -21.76
C VAL A 67 -5.61 15.89 -21.02
N LYS A 68 -5.67 14.78 -21.75
CA LYS A 68 -5.81 13.44 -21.17
C LYS A 68 -4.74 13.15 -20.11
N ARG A 69 -3.48 13.43 -20.42
CA ARG A 69 -2.34 13.20 -19.54
C ARG A 69 -2.39 14.09 -18.30
N GLN A 70 -2.68 15.38 -18.45
CA GLN A 70 -2.70 16.34 -17.36
C GLN A 70 -3.93 16.18 -16.46
N ALA A 71 -5.07 15.85 -17.03
CA ALA A 71 -6.29 15.53 -16.29
C ALA A 71 -6.10 14.27 -15.43
N GLY A 72 -5.51 13.20 -15.98
CA GLY A 72 -5.16 12.00 -15.21
C GLY A 72 -4.16 12.29 -14.08
N ARG A 73 -3.18 13.17 -14.36
CA ARG A 73 -2.24 13.62 -13.33
C ARG A 73 -2.94 14.40 -12.21
N PHE A 74 -3.88 15.28 -12.55
CA PHE A 74 -4.66 16.01 -11.56
C PHE A 74 -5.50 15.07 -10.69
N ALA A 75 -6.23 14.13 -11.28
CA ALA A 75 -7.02 13.15 -10.56
C ALA A 75 -6.16 12.32 -9.61
N LEU A 76 -5.02 11.82 -10.07
CA LEU A 76 -4.07 11.05 -9.25
C LEU A 76 -3.55 11.86 -8.03
N GLU A 77 -3.16 13.13 -8.23
CA GLU A 77 -2.67 13.96 -7.13
C GLU A 77 -3.80 14.37 -6.17
N TYR A 78 -5.03 14.49 -6.66
CA TYR A 78 -6.21 14.72 -5.84
C TYR A 78 -6.46 13.51 -4.91
N HIS A 79 -6.52 12.30 -5.46
CA HIS A 79 -6.70 11.08 -4.68
C HIS A 79 -5.58 10.88 -3.65
N ARG A 80 -4.32 11.13 -4.01
CA ARG A 80 -3.18 11.05 -3.08
C ARG A 80 -3.32 12.02 -1.92
N ARG A 81 -3.87 13.21 -2.15
CA ARG A 81 -4.16 14.19 -1.09
C ARG A 81 -5.25 13.70 -0.14
N GLU A 82 -6.31 13.10 -0.66
CA GLU A 82 -7.37 12.53 0.19
C GLU A 82 -6.81 11.38 1.04
N VAL A 83 -6.02 10.47 0.47
CA VAL A 83 -5.33 9.42 1.23
C VAL A 83 -4.42 10.01 2.33
N PHE A 84 -3.73 11.11 2.04
CA PHE A 84 -2.89 11.77 3.04
C PHE A 84 -3.71 12.39 4.19
N LYS A 85 -4.90 12.92 3.92
CA LYS A 85 -5.83 13.39 4.95
C LYS A 85 -6.33 12.23 5.82
N GLU A 86 -6.68 11.09 5.20
CA GLU A 86 -7.04 9.87 5.92
C GLU A 86 -5.88 9.40 6.80
N TRP A 87 -4.65 9.41 6.28
CA TRP A 87 -3.44 9.07 7.06
C TRP A 87 -3.25 9.98 8.27
N LEU A 88 -3.44 11.29 8.11
CA LEU A 88 -3.36 12.25 9.21
C LEU A 88 -4.41 11.96 10.30
N GLN A 89 -5.64 11.63 9.91
CA GLN A 89 -6.68 11.23 10.85
C GLN A 89 -6.34 9.91 11.55
N PHE A 90 -5.85 8.94 10.80
CA PHE A 90 -5.39 7.65 11.33
C PHE A 90 -4.29 7.83 12.38
N CYS A 91 -3.26 8.65 12.12
CA CYS A 91 -2.17 8.90 13.05
C CYS A 91 -2.64 9.57 14.36
N ARG A 92 -3.70 10.41 14.28
CA ARG A 92 -4.31 11.09 15.45
C ARG A 92 -5.27 10.22 16.25
N GLY A 93 -5.59 9.05 15.75
CA GLY A 93 -6.44 8.07 16.42
C GLY A 93 -5.79 7.47 17.67
N PRO A 94 -6.57 6.74 18.49
CA PRO A 94 -6.12 6.25 19.80
C PRO A 94 -5.01 5.19 19.71
N ALA A 95 -5.06 4.33 18.71
CA ALA A 95 -4.03 3.33 18.41
C ALA A 95 -4.04 3.02 16.94
N PRO A 96 -2.89 2.98 16.26
CA PRO A 96 -2.81 2.59 14.87
C PRO A 96 -3.12 1.10 14.72
N ASP A 97 -4.05 0.78 13.84
CA ASP A 97 -4.38 -0.59 13.42
C ASP A 97 -3.49 -0.99 12.24
N LEU A 98 -2.91 -2.20 12.30
CA LEU A 98 -1.93 -2.67 11.32
C LEU A 98 -2.51 -2.80 9.90
N GLU A 99 -3.74 -3.32 9.77
CA GLU A 99 -4.38 -3.50 8.46
C GLU A 99 -4.70 -2.14 7.83
N THR A 100 -5.41 -1.28 8.56
CA THR A 100 -5.74 0.07 8.10
C THR A 100 -4.48 0.85 7.72
N GLY A 101 -3.45 0.82 8.57
CA GLY A 101 -2.19 1.51 8.30
C GLY A 101 -1.46 0.97 7.06
N SER A 102 -1.40 -0.35 6.88
CA SER A 102 -0.77 -0.98 5.72
C SER A 102 -1.51 -0.67 4.42
N LEU A 103 -2.85 -0.64 4.45
CA LEU A 103 -3.66 -0.27 3.29
C LEU A 103 -3.55 1.22 2.96
N LEU A 104 -3.46 2.11 3.94
CA LEU A 104 -3.19 3.53 3.70
C LEU A 104 -1.79 3.76 3.11
N ILE A 105 -0.78 3.01 3.57
CA ILE A 105 0.56 3.02 2.96
C ILE A 105 0.47 2.58 1.49
N ALA A 106 -0.26 1.51 1.19
CA ALA A 106 -0.46 1.04 -0.18
C ALA A 106 -1.22 2.08 -1.03
N ARG A 107 -2.30 2.67 -0.52
CA ARG A 107 -3.10 3.70 -1.21
C ARG A 107 -2.30 4.99 -1.46
N SER A 108 -1.28 5.28 -0.68
CA SER A 108 -0.40 6.43 -0.96
C SER A 108 0.30 6.34 -2.32
N GLU A 109 0.51 5.14 -2.84
CA GLU A 109 1.05 4.90 -4.19
C GLU A 109 -0.04 4.48 -5.18
N TYR A 110 -0.99 3.65 -4.74
CA TYR A 110 -2.13 3.12 -5.50
C TYR A 110 -3.45 3.68 -4.95
N PRO A 111 -3.77 4.97 -5.16
CA PRO A 111 -4.89 5.62 -4.48
C PRO A 111 -6.26 5.07 -4.87
N GLU A 112 -6.37 4.42 -6.02
CA GLU A 112 -7.59 3.77 -6.52
C GLU A 112 -7.81 2.37 -5.95
N LEU A 113 -6.87 1.88 -5.11
CA LEU A 113 -7.00 0.59 -4.45
C LEU A 113 -8.29 0.53 -3.61
N ASP A 114 -9.10 -0.52 -3.83
CA ASP A 114 -10.20 -0.87 -2.92
C ASP A 114 -9.67 -1.60 -1.69
N PRO A 115 -9.64 -0.96 -0.51
CA PRO A 115 -9.20 -1.62 0.72
C PRO A 115 -10.03 -2.86 1.05
N GLY A 116 -11.35 -2.82 0.75
CA GLY A 116 -12.26 -3.93 0.99
C GLY A 116 -11.92 -5.16 0.15
N ALA A 117 -11.37 -4.99 -1.06
CA ALA A 117 -10.89 -6.12 -1.86
C ALA A 117 -9.71 -6.83 -1.19
N CYS A 118 -8.76 -6.09 -0.64
CA CYS A 118 -7.63 -6.67 0.10
C CYS A 118 -8.11 -7.38 1.37
N SER A 119 -9.00 -6.75 2.15
CA SER A 119 -9.57 -7.36 3.36
C SER A 119 -10.29 -8.67 3.05
N ARG A 120 -11.08 -8.74 1.98
CA ARG A 120 -11.74 -9.99 1.54
C ARG A 120 -10.74 -11.11 1.25
N VAL A 121 -9.62 -10.82 0.59
CA VAL A 121 -8.57 -11.83 0.34
C VAL A 121 -7.96 -12.33 1.65
N LEU A 122 -7.75 -11.44 2.63
CA LEU A 122 -7.26 -11.83 3.95
C LEU A 122 -8.30 -12.69 4.70
N ASP A 123 -9.59 -12.36 4.57
CA ASP A 123 -10.70 -13.14 5.16
C ASP A 123 -10.79 -14.54 4.53
N GLU A 124 -10.57 -14.66 3.22
CA GLU A 124 -10.52 -15.96 2.51
C GLU A 124 -9.36 -16.83 3.03
N PHE A 125 -8.17 -16.27 3.27
CA PHE A 125 -7.06 -17.01 3.88
C PHE A 125 -7.38 -17.41 5.32
N ALA A 126 -8.02 -16.55 6.10
CA ALA A 126 -8.42 -16.87 7.46
C ALA A 126 -9.44 -18.02 7.48
N ALA A 127 -10.46 -17.97 6.65
CA ALA A 127 -11.46 -19.04 6.53
C ALA A 127 -10.82 -20.38 6.10
N ALA A 128 -9.88 -20.33 5.14
CA ALA A 128 -9.14 -21.51 4.72
C ALA A 128 -8.27 -22.10 5.85
N LEU A 129 -7.65 -21.25 6.68
CA LEU A 129 -6.90 -21.67 7.84
C LEU A 129 -7.80 -22.29 8.93
N GLU A 130 -8.94 -21.70 9.21
CA GLU A 130 -9.91 -22.25 10.18
C GLU A 130 -10.41 -23.62 9.77
N SER A 131 -10.77 -23.80 8.49
CA SER A 131 -11.17 -25.11 7.96
C SER A 131 -10.11 -26.20 8.14
N ARG A 132 -8.82 -25.88 7.97
CA ARG A 132 -7.72 -26.81 8.23
C ARG A 132 -7.53 -27.07 9.72
N SER A 133 -7.83 -26.09 10.55
CA SER A 133 -7.64 -26.14 11.99
C SER A 133 -8.71 -26.99 12.72
N GLU A 134 -9.85 -27.29 12.10
CA GLU A 134 -10.86 -28.20 12.66
C GLU A 134 -10.29 -29.59 12.95
N THR A 135 -9.29 -30.03 12.20
CA THR A 135 -8.58 -31.31 12.36
C THR A 135 -7.26 -31.19 13.09
N ALA A 136 -6.77 -29.98 13.32
CA ALA A 136 -5.45 -29.71 13.91
C ALA A 136 -5.59 -29.30 15.38
N ALA A 137 -5.23 -30.21 16.30
CA ALA A 137 -5.27 -29.94 17.73
C ALA A 137 -4.06 -29.09 18.20
N GLY A 138 -4.32 -27.92 18.76
CA GLY A 138 -3.33 -27.06 19.41
C GLY A 138 -2.73 -25.96 18.51
N VAL A 139 -2.12 -24.98 19.17
CA VAL A 139 -1.57 -23.76 18.52
C VAL A 139 -0.46 -24.12 17.52
N ASP A 140 0.40 -25.08 17.84
CA ASP A 140 1.51 -25.49 16.97
C ASP A 140 1.04 -26.04 15.62
N ALA A 141 -0.01 -26.88 15.65
CA ALA A 141 -0.57 -27.46 14.43
C ALA A 141 -1.25 -26.36 13.56
N ARG A 142 -1.92 -25.40 14.20
CA ARG A 142 -2.52 -24.24 13.51
C ARG A 142 -1.44 -23.32 12.90
N LEU A 143 -0.32 -23.11 13.59
CA LEU A 143 0.82 -22.35 13.05
C LEU A 143 1.46 -23.07 11.86
N ALA A 144 1.65 -24.39 11.95
CA ALA A 144 2.13 -25.18 10.82
C ALA A 144 1.16 -25.07 9.62
N SER A 145 -0.17 -25.11 9.86
CA SER A 145 -1.19 -24.92 8.83
C SER A 145 -1.15 -23.53 8.22
N LEU A 146 -0.89 -22.47 9.00
CA LEU A 146 -0.71 -21.10 8.50
C LEU A 146 0.50 -21.00 7.56
N VAL A 147 1.64 -21.58 7.97
CA VAL A 147 2.84 -21.63 7.14
C VAL A 147 2.59 -22.38 5.83
N GLU A 148 1.97 -23.56 5.92
CA GLU A 148 1.66 -24.37 4.73
C GLU A 148 0.73 -23.63 3.78
N LEU A 149 -0.34 -23.03 4.30
CA LEU A 149 -1.30 -22.26 3.52
C LEU A 149 -0.64 -21.09 2.79
N LEU A 150 0.12 -20.25 3.49
CA LEU A 150 0.64 -19.03 2.91
C LEU A 150 1.92 -19.27 2.08
N SER A 151 2.87 -20.07 2.57
CA SER A 151 4.14 -20.25 1.86
C SER A 151 4.08 -21.29 0.74
N LYS A 152 3.41 -22.45 0.98
CA LYS A 152 3.41 -23.55 0.00
C LYS A 152 2.24 -23.45 -0.98
N ASP A 153 1.01 -23.34 -0.46
CA ASP A 153 -0.18 -23.42 -1.31
C ASP A 153 -0.45 -22.10 -2.03
N ALA A 154 -0.39 -20.97 -1.31
CA ALA A 154 -0.57 -19.64 -1.90
C ALA A 154 0.70 -19.10 -2.55
N GLY A 155 1.87 -19.65 -2.24
CA GLY A 155 3.14 -19.34 -2.89
C GLY A 155 3.79 -18.03 -2.43
N PHE A 156 3.42 -17.48 -1.27
CA PHE A 156 4.09 -16.29 -0.74
C PHE A 156 5.52 -16.59 -0.32
N LYS A 157 6.47 -15.79 -0.83
CA LYS A 157 7.90 -15.97 -0.58
C LYS A 157 8.68 -14.68 -0.67
N GLY A 158 9.89 -14.68 -0.14
CA GLY A 158 10.84 -13.59 -0.26
C GLY A 158 11.23 -13.30 -1.71
N ASN A 159 11.29 -12.01 -2.08
CA ASN A 159 11.84 -11.56 -3.36
C ASN A 159 13.34 -11.27 -3.18
N GLU A 160 14.17 -12.31 -3.31
CA GLU A 160 15.63 -12.16 -3.16
C GLU A 160 16.26 -11.43 -4.35
N GLU A 161 15.80 -11.70 -5.58
CA GLU A 161 16.34 -11.11 -6.81
C GLU A 161 15.97 -9.63 -6.95
N GLY A 162 14.74 -9.27 -6.63
CA GLY A 162 14.22 -7.91 -6.71
C GLY A 162 14.00 -7.26 -5.34
N TYR A 163 14.85 -7.52 -4.35
CA TYR A 163 14.64 -7.11 -2.95
C TYR A 163 14.30 -5.62 -2.78
N TYR A 164 14.91 -4.74 -3.57
CA TYR A 164 14.72 -3.29 -3.50
C TYR A 164 13.59 -2.76 -4.39
N GLU A 165 12.76 -3.60 -4.95
CA GLU A 165 11.55 -3.16 -5.64
C GLU A 165 10.52 -2.64 -4.64
N ALA A 166 9.95 -1.45 -4.90
CA ALA A 166 8.99 -0.81 -4.00
C ALA A 166 7.73 -1.65 -3.80
N ASP A 167 7.31 -2.38 -4.83
CA ASP A 167 6.12 -3.24 -4.82
C ASP A 167 6.17 -4.31 -3.73
N ASN A 168 7.36 -4.76 -3.34
CA ASN A 168 7.55 -5.71 -2.24
C ASN A 168 7.10 -5.19 -0.86
N SER A 169 6.84 -3.88 -0.74
CA SER A 169 6.48 -3.22 0.53
C SER A 169 4.98 -2.91 0.64
N TYR A 170 4.21 -3.05 -0.44
CA TYR A 170 2.78 -2.71 -0.47
C TYR A 170 1.91 -3.95 -0.38
N LEU A 171 0.97 -3.96 0.58
CA LEU A 171 0.13 -5.12 0.87
C LEU A 171 -0.65 -5.62 -0.36
N ASN A 172 -1.25 -4.71 -1.14
CA ASN A 172 -1.96 -5.08 -2.36
C ASN A 172 -1.05 -5.80 -3.37
N ARG A 173 0.19 -5.30 -3.55
CA ARG A 173 1.14 -5.89 -4.49
C ARG A 173 1.60 -7.27 -4.04
N ILE A 174 1.83 -7.45 -2.73
CA ILE A 174 2.17 -8.75 -2.16
C ILE A 174 1.04 -9.75 -2.38
N LEU A 175 -0.21 -9.34 -2.15
CA LEU A 175 -1.38 -10.19 -2.40
C LEU A 175 -1.50 -10.61 -3.87
N GLU A 176 -1.08 -9.75 -4.82
CA GLU A 176 -1.09 -10.04 -6.26
C GLU A 176 0.11 -10.88 -6.69
N THR A 177 1.34 -10.42 -6.39
CA THR A 177 2.58 -11.00 -6.91
C THR A 177 3.07 -12.21 -6.13
N LYS A 178 2.62 -12.38 -4.89
CA LYS A 178 3.09 -13.36 -3.90
C LYS A 178 4.54 -13.16 -3.46
N LEU A 179 5.13 -12.02 -3.81
CA LEU A 179 6.50 -11.64 -3.49
C LEU A 179 6.53 -10.49 -2.48
N GLY A 180 7.46 -10.56 -1.52
CA GLY A 180 7.61 -9.50 -0.54
C GLY A 180 8.99 -9.47 0.11
N ILE A 181 9.19 -8.52 1.01
CA ILE A 181 10.35 -8.40 1.90
C ILE A 181 9.99 -8.91 3.30
N PRO A 182 10.95 -9.11 4.22
CA PRO A 182 10.68 -9.68 5.54
C PRO A 182 9.50 -9.04 6.27
N ILE A 183 9.46 -7.70 6.36
CA ILE A 183 8.40 -6.98 7.08
C ILE A 183 7.03 -7.17 6.43
N SER A 184 6.92 -7.08 5.12
CA SER A 184 5.64 -7.10 4.43
C SER A 184 5.01 -8.50 4.41
N LEU A 185 5.82 -9.55 4.25
CA LEU A 185 5.36 -10.92 4.42
C LEU A 185 4.95 -11.20 5.87
N SER A 186 5.70 -10.67 6.84
CA SER A 186 5.32 -10.80 8.26
C SER A 186 4.00 -10.09 8.57
N VAL A 187 3.74 -8.93 7.98
CA VAL A 187 2.45 -8.23 8.09
C VAL A 187 1.31 -9.11 7.54
N LEU A 188 1.48 -9.72 6.38
CA LEU A 188 0.48 -10.65 5.83
C LEU A 188 0.16 -11.79 6.80
N TYR A 189 1.20 -12.45 7.34
CA TYR A 189 1.02 -13.54 8.33
C TYR A 189 0.31 -13.05 9.59
N LEU A 190 0.69 -11.87 10.13
CA LEU A 190 0.03 -11.27 11.29
C LEU A 190 -1.45 -11.00 11.04
N LEU A 191 -1.81 -10.43 9.88
CA LEU A 191 -3.18 -10.10 9.55
C LEU A 191 -4.08 -11.33 9.42
N VAL A 192 -3.57 -12.42 8.83
CA VAL A 192 -4.30 -13.69 8.76
C VAL A 192 -4.37 -14.36 10.14
N ALA A 193 -3.26 -14.40 10.88
CA ALA A 193 -3.19 -14.98 12.22
C ALA A 193 -4.16 -14.30 13.21
N ARG A 194 -4.25 -12.96 13.19
CA ARG A 194 -5.16 -12.19 14.05
C ARG A 194 -6.63 -12.53 13.82
N ARG A 195 -7.04 -12.72 12.55
CA ARG A 195 -8.40 -13.15 12.20
C ARG A 195 -8.78 -14.50 12.79
N CYS A 196 -7.80 -15.37 12.95
CA CYS A 196 -8.00 -16.71 13.52
C CYS A 196 -7.64 -16.78 15.01
N GLY A 197 -7.34 -15.66 15.68
CA GLY A 197 -6.97 -15.64 17.09
C GLY A 197 -5.66 -16.41 17.41
N LEU A 198 -4.71 -16.45 16.46
CA LEU A 198 -3.39 -17.03 16.71
C LEU A 198 -2.45 -16.02 17.40
N PRO A 199 -1.76 -16.41 18.49
CA PRO A 199 -0.89 -15.51 19.27
C PRO A 199 0.46 -15.29 18.55
N LEU A 200 0.45 -14.47 17.52
CA LEU A 200 1.61 -14.16 16.69
C LEU A 200 1.91 -12.67 16.77
N HIS A 201 3.18 -12.32 17.04
CA HIS A 201 3.64 -10.95 17.24
C HIS A 201 4.85 -10.64 16.36
N GLY A 202 4.98 -9.36 15.94
CA GLY A 202 6.11 -8.90 15.15
C GLY A 202 7.36 -8.70 16.01
N VAL A 203 8.53 -9.03 15.47
CA VAL A 203 9.85 -8.80 16.07
C VAL A 203 10.74 -8.07 15.06
N ALA A 204 11.15 -6.84 15.42
CA ALA A 204 11.85 -5.92 14.54
C ALA A 204 13.39 -6.07 14.69
N LEU A 205 13.97 -7.06 14.06
CA LEU A 205 15.42 -7.21 14.03
C LEU A 205 16.10 -6.15 13.16
N PRO A 206 17.32 -5.69 13.53
CA PRO A 206 18.17 -4.96 12.60
C PRO A 206 18.38 -5.76 11.30
N GLY A 207 18.11 -5.12 10.16
CA GLY A 207 18.25 -5.77 8.85
C GLY A 207 17.19 -6.82 8.49
N HIS A 208 16.38 -7.29 9.45
CA HIS A 208 15.37 -8.33 9.20
C HIS A 208 14.08 -8.07 9.99
N PHE A 209 13.03 -8.87 9.74
CA PHE A 209 11.78 -8.87 10.50
C PHE A 209 11.23 -10.29 10.57
N ILE A 210 10.94 -10.75 11.78
CA ILE A 210 10.42 -12.09 12.04
C ILE A 210 9.18 -12.02 12.92
N LEU A 211 8.56 -13.17 13.16
CA LEU A 211 7.38 -13.29 14.02
C LEU A 211 7.72 -14.16 15.24
N LYS A 212 7.14 -13.83 16.39
CA LYS A 212 7.27 -14.54 17.64
C LYS A 212 5.94 -15.15 18.04
N PHE A 213 5.96 -16.38 18.56
CA PHE A 213 4.82 -16.98 19.23
C PHE A 213 4.84 -16.59 20.70
N ASP A 214 3.68 -16.30 21.26
CA ASP A 214 3.58 -16.13 22.70
C ASP A 214 3.73 -17.49 23.38
N SER A 215 4.86 -17.69 24.03
CA SER A 215 5.18 -18.95 24.71
C SER A 215 4.26 -19.22 25.91
N ALA A 216 3.74 -18.18 26.56
CA ALA A 216 2.81 -18.31 27.67
C ALA A 216 1.48 -18.93 27.22
N GLU A 217 1.01 -18.62 26.01
CA GLU A 217 -0.22 -19.19 25.46
C GLU A 217 0.01 -20.59 24.86
N THR A 218 1.21 -20.89 24.37
CA THR A 218 1.54 -22.20 23.78
C THR A 218 1.90 -23.28 24.81
N GLY A 219 2.16 -22.89 26.05
CA GLY A 219 2.61 -23.80 27.11
C GLY A 219 4.03 -24.35 26.91
N LYS A 220 4.79 -23.82 25.95
CA LYS A 220 6.19 -24.21 25.71
C LYS A 220 7.15 -23.40 26.58
N GLN A 221 8.21 -24.06 27.06
CA GLN A 221 9.26 -23.40 27.82
C GLN A 221 10.27 -22.64 26.94
N ALA A 222 10.30 -22.88 25.64
CA ALA A 222 11.24 -22.27 24.71
C ALA A 222 10.53 -21.30 23.75
N GLU A 223 11.11 -20.11 23.61
CA GLU A 223 10.68 -19.13 22.61
C GLU A 223 10.94 -19.64 21.20
N MET A 224 9.96 -19.52 20.34
CA MET A 224 10.02 -19.90 18.93
C MET A 224 9.67 -18.72 18.05
N PHE A 225 10.35 -18.62 16.93
CA PHE A 225 10.15 -17.56 15.95
C PHE A 225 9.85 -18.15 14.59
N LEU A 226 9.23 -17.36 13.73
CA LEU A 226 8.88 -17.71 12.38
C LEU A 226 9.43 -16.67 11.41
N ASP A 227 10.08 -17.11 10.35
CA ASP A 227 10.60 -16.26 9.28
C ASP A 227 9.80 -16.45 7.99
N PRO A 228 8.79 -15.57 7.71
CA PRO A 228 7.98 -15.64 6.51
C PRO A 228 8.77 -15.44 5.21
N PHE A 229 9.86 -14.65 5.27
CA PHE A 229 10.71 -14.37 4.09
C PHE A 229 11.39 -15.65 3.56
N HIS A 230 11.84 -16.51 4.47
CA HIS A 230 12.42 -17.80 4.14
C HIS A 230 11.39 -18.94 4.23
N GLY A 231 10.20 -18.73 3.67
CA GLY A 231 9.15 -19.75 3.50
C GLY A 231 8.50 -20.22 4.81
N GLY A 232 8.50 -19.38 5.85
CA GLY A 232 7.96 -19.74 7.15
C GLY A 232 8.88 -20.66 7.96
N ARG A 233 10.19 -20.50 7.83
CA ARG A 233 11.17 -21.24 8.60
C ARG A 233 11.01 -20.95 10.09
N LEU A 234 10.94 -22.00 10.91
CA LEU A 234 10.99 -21.88 12.36
C LEU A 234 12.42 -21.62 12.83
N LEU A 235 12.57 -20.69 13.76
CA LEU A 235 13.84 -20.31 14.36
C LEU A 235 13.75 -20.42 15.88
N ASN A 236 14.84 -20.84 16.51
CA ASN A 236 15.04 -20.71 17.96
C ASN A 236 15.87 -19.45 18.28
N VAL A 237 16.02 -19.10 19.56
CA VAL A 237 16.78 -17.92 20.00
C VAL A 237 18.20 -17.91 19.45
N ARG A 238 18.90 -19.06 19.42
CA ARG A 238 20.26 -19.14 18.89
C ARG A 238 20.32 -18.79 17.40
N GLU A 239 19.39 -19.27 16.60
CA GLU A 239 19.33 -18.96 15.18
C GLU A 239 19.00 -17.47 14.95
N CYS A 240 18.20 -16.84 15.82
CA CYS A 240 17.97 -15.39 15.80
C CYS A 240 19.26 -14.60 16.14
N VAL A 241 20.05 -15.08 17.09
CA VAL A 241 21.38 -14.50 17.41
C VAL A 241 22.30 -14.59 16.21
N GLU A 242 22.38 -15.75 15.54
CA GLU A 242 23.19 -15.94 14.33
C GLU A 242 22.78 -14.99 13.19
N LEU A 243 21.47 -14.71 13.03
CA LEU A 243 20.97 -13.72 12.09
C LEU A 243 21.43 -12.28 12.43
N LEU A 244 21.38 -11.90 13.71
CA LEU A 244 21.83 -10.59 14.18
C LEU A 244 23.34 -10.41 13.98
N GLU A 245 24.15 -11.40 14.37
CA GLU A 245 25.59 -11.38 14.20
C GLU A 245 26.00 -11.29 12.73
N SER A 246 25.27 -11.95 11.82
CA SER A 246 25.51 -11.87 10.38
C SER A 246 25.26 -10.47 9.80
N SER A 247 24.42 -9.66 10.44
CA SER A 247 24.18 -8.25 10.10
C SER A 247 25.11 -7.27 10.81
N GLY A 248 26.08 -7.77 11.61
CA GLY A 248 27.07 -6.95 12.33
C GLY A 248 26.54 -6.36 13.65
N GLU A 249 25.40 -6.80 14.12
CA GLU A 249 24.77 -6.32 15.36
C GLU A 249 25.09 -7.26 16.54
N SER A 250 25.29 -6.65 17.72
CA SER A 250 25.44 -7.43 18.95
C SER A 250 24.08 -7.84 19.50
N PHE A 251 23.98 -9.08 19.95
CA PHE A 251 22.75 -9.58 20.56
C PHE A 251 22.41 -8.85 21.87
N ARG A 252 21.12 -8.54 22.04
CA ARG A 252 20.48 -8.06 23.26
C ARG A 252 19.08 -8.64 23.33
N ASP A 253 18.65 -9.08 24.50
CA ASP A 253 17.37 -9.75 24.69
C ASP A 253 16.18 -8.88 24.19
N GLU A 254 16.28 -7.54 24.35
CA GLU A 254 15.25 -6.60 23.93
C GLU A 254 14.99 -6.61 22.41
N LEU A 255 15.96 -7.10 21.61
CA LEU A 255 15.79 -7.23 20.15
C LEU A 255 14.83 -8.36 19.76
N LEU A 256 14.55 -9.29 20.67
CA LEU A 256 13.59 -10.38 20.48
C LEU A 256 12.23 -10.09 21.10
N GLU A 257 12.02 -8.90 21.65
CA GLU A 257 10.72 -8.50 22.17
C GLU A 257 9.72 -8.21 21.05
N ALA A 258 8.45 -8.46 21.34
CA ALA A 258 7.34 -8.13 20.45
C ALA A 258 7.18 -6.62 20.33
N VAL A 259 6.92 -6.15 19.13
CA VAL A 259 6.67 -4.74 18.83
C VAL A 259 5.19 -4.50 18.51
N ASP A 260 4.74 -3.28 18.77
CA ASP A 260 3.37 -2.85 18.45
C ASP A 260 3.18 -2.49 16.96
N ASP A 261 1.93 -2.28 16.56
CA ASP A 261 1.55 -1.96 15.19
C ASP A 261 2.18 -0.65 14.69
N ARG A 262 2.37 0.34 15.58
CA ARG A 262 3.03 1.61 15.23
C ARG A 262 4.47 1.39 14.81
N VAL A 263 5.20 0.57 15.55
CA VAL A 263 6.60 0.21 15.22
C VAL A 263 6.66 -0.55 13.91
N ILE A 264 5.72 -1.49 13.66
CA ILE A 264 5.64 -2.23 12.39
C ILE A 264 5.41 -1.26 11.22
N LEU A 265 4.43 -0.37 11.32
CA LEU A 265 4.14 0.62 10.28
C LEU A 265 5.30 1.60 10.05
N CYS A 266 5.99 2.04 11.13
CA CYS A 266 7.22 2.84 10.99
C CYS A 266 8.30 2.09 10.21
N ARG A 267 8.46 0.79 10.45
CA ARG A 267 9.44 -0.05 9.74
C ARG A 267 9.06 -0.22 8.26
N MET A 268 7.77 -0.39 7.93
CA MET A 268 7.29 -0.43 6.54
C MET A 268 7.65 0.87 5.79
N LEU A 269 7.35 2.02 6.39
CA LEU A 269 7.68 3.34 5.82
C LEU A 269 9.19 3.55 5.72
N GLY A 270 9.97 3.10 6.71
CA GLY A 270 11.43 3.15 6.69
C GLY A 270 12.04 2.36 5.53
N ASN A 271 11.51 1.17 5.24
CA ASN A 271 11.95 0.37 4.10
C ASN A 271 11.65 1.08 2.77
N LEU A 272 10.45 1.65 2.61
CA LEU A 272 10.10 2.44 1.43
C LEU A 272 11.01 3.65 1.25
N LEU A 273 11.37 4.35 2.34
CA LEU A 273 12.34 5.46 2.29
C LEU A 273 13.69 5.01 1.74
N ASN A 274 14.20 3.86 2.20
CA ASN A 274 15.46 3.31 1.71
C ASN A 274 15.40 2.98 0.21
N VAL A 275 14.31 2.36 -0.24
CA VAL A 275 14.08 2.05 -1.66
C VAL A 275 14.06 3.32 -2.51
N TYR A 276 13.28 4.33 -2.13
CA TYR A 276 13.16 5.56 -2.91
C TYR A 276 14.40 6.45 -2.83
N HIS A 277 15.15 6.39 -1.72
CA HIS A 277 16.44 7.06 -1.62
C HIS A 277 17.46 6.45 -2.61
N GLY A 278 17.57 5.11 -2.65
CA GLY A 278 18.42 4.39 -3.60
C GLY A 278 18.03 4.62 -5.06
N GLY A 279 16.72 4.70 -5.36
CA GLY A 279 16.17 4.99 -6.67
C GLY A 279 16.16 6.48 -7.06
N SER A 280 16.59 7.39 -6.18
CA SER A 280 16.58 8.85 -6.38
C SER A 280 15.19 9.44 -6.66
N ASP A 281 14.11 8.78 -6.24
CA ASP A 281 12.73 9.27 -6.39
C ASP A 281 12.35 10.21 -5.25
N ARG A 282 12.73 11.47 -5.39
CA ARG A 282 12.49 12.51 -4.37
C ARG A 282 11.01 12.72 -4.05
N ARG A 283 10.12 12.57 -5.03
CA ARG A 283 8.68 12.81 -4.83
C ARG A 283 8.08 11.76 -3.91
N ARG A 284 8.32 10.47 -4.22
CA ARG A 284 7.87 9.35 -3.40
C ARG A 284 8.55 9.37 -2.03
N MET A 285 9.84 9.62 -1.98
CA MET A 285 10.61 9.75 -0.74
C MET A 285 10.02 10.82 0.18
N ASN A 286 9.73 12.04 -0.31
CA ASN A 286 9.16 13.12 0.50
C ASN A 286 7.77 12.75 1.04
N ARG A 287 6.92 12.10 0.24
CA ARG A 287 5.60 11.64 0.68
C ARG A 287 5.71 10.63 1.81
N VAL A 288 6.53 9.60 1.65
CA VAL A 288 6.74 8.57 2.68
C VAL A 288 7.39 9.15 3.93
N ALA A 289 8.34 10.08 3.80
CA ALA A 289 8.94 10.78 4.93
C ALA A 289 7.93 11.59 5.74
N ALA A 290 7.01 12.28 5.05
CA ALA A 290 5.92 13.00 5.72
C ALA A 290 4.97 12.05 6.46
N MET A 291 4.63 10.90 5.87
CA MET A 291 3.82 9.89 6.52
C MET A 291 4.50 9.31 7.76
N LEU A 292 5.80 9.01 7.67
CA LEU A 292 6.57 8.50 8.80
C LEU A 292 6.66 9.50 9.94
N LYS A 293 6.92 10.79 9.62
CA LYS A 293 6.98 11.85 10.63
C LYS A 293 5.67 11.97 11.41
N LEU A 294 4.53 12.00 10.70
CA LEU A 294 3.21 12.05 11.33
C LEU A 294 2.90 10.83 12.21
N LEU A 295 3.37 9.64 11.83
CA LEU A 295 3.17 8.44 12.62
C LEU A 295 4.02 8.44 13.90
N GLN A 296 5.23 9.01 13.85
CA GLN A 296 6.14 9.14 14.99
C GLN A 296 5.72 10.26 15.97
N ASP A 297 5.24 11.38 15.44
CA ASP A 297 4.71 12.48 16.26
C ASP A 297 3.36 13.00 15.70
N PRO A 298 2.23 12.43 16.17
CA PRO A 298 0.89 12.78 15.67
C PRO A 298 0.44 14.22 16.01
N ARG A 299 1.22 14.97 16.79
CA ARG A 299 0.89 16.34 17.22
C ARG A 299 1.41 17.42 16.28
N ASP A 300 2.30 17.07 15.37
CA ASP A 300 2.78 17.92 14.28
C ASP A 300 1.80 17.90 13.09
#